data_1437c04912a36d5e47517bd37d923f20
#
_entry.id   1437c04912a36d5e47517bd37d923f20
#
_cell.length_a   1.000
_cell.length_b   1.000
_cell.length_c   1.000
_cell.angle_alpha   90.00
_cell.angle_beta   90.00
_cell.angle_gamma   90.00
#
_symmetry.space_group_name_H-M   'P 1'
#
loop_
_entity.id
_entity.type
_entity.pdbx_description
1 polymer ?
#
loop_
_entity_poly.entity_id
_entity_poly.type
_entity_poly.pdbx_seq_one_letter_code
_entity_poly.pdbx_strand_id
1 'polypeptide(L)'
;MYGQMTAGSWIYIGTQGILQGTYETFGALARSAGWETLRGKLVVTAGLGEMGGAQPLAVTLNEGVVIAIEVDRWRAERRLRLRQVDRLSDDLEEAMTWAEEARASGRPLSIALIGNAAEILPEMLRRGVLPDVATDQTSAHDIRYGYIPAGLSLEEAAELRERDPAEYDRRAMASMAEHVRTLLEWQRRGCIVFDYGNNLRQRAFDAGVRDAFSYPGFVPAYIRPLFCAGKGPFRWVALSGDPEDIYVTDRAIANLFPDDEHLGRWLRLARDHVAFQGLPARICWLGYGERAKAGLLLNELVARGDVKAPIVIGRDHLDAGSVASPNRETEGMRDGSDAIADWPLLNALINAVGGATWVSIHHGGGVGIGYSIHAGQVIVADGTPEAARRIERVLTTDPGMGVVRHADAGYPEAIAFARRHGIDIPMLPNHDITETHVLSHDE
;
A
#
# COMPACT_ATOMS: atom_id res chain seq x y z
N MET A 1 -12.56 -13.61 6.99
CA MET A 1 -12.17 -12.35 7.64
C MET A 1 -11.23 -11.53 6.77
N TYR A 2 -10.11 -12.07 6.33
CA TYR A 2 -9.12 -11.34 5.54
C TYR A 2 -9.56 -10.95 4.12
N GLY A 3 -10.52 -11.65 3.54
CA GLY A 3 -11.10 -11.30 2.23
C GLY A 3 -11.90 -10.00 2.19
N GLN A 4 -12.26 -9.44 3.34
CA GLN A 4 -13.03 -8.20 3.40
C GLN A 4 -12.26 -6.97 2.88
N MET A 5 -10.94 -6.99 2.91
CA MET A 5 -10.13 -5.89 2.37
C MET A 5 -10.31 -5.72 0.86
N THR A 6 -10.56 -6.80 0.13
CA THR A 6 -10.84 -6.77 -1.31
C THR A 6 -12.33 -6.65 -1.61
N ALA A 7 -13.21 -7.08 -0.70
CA ALA A 7 -14.66 -6.99 -0.87
C ALA A 7 -15.14 -5.54 -1.06
N GLY A 8 -14.50 -4.58 -0.41
CA GLY A 8 -14.85 -3.16 -0.51
C GLY A 8 -14.67 -2.55 -1.89
N SER A 9 -13.77 -3.07 -2.71
CA SER A 9 -13.61 -2.64 -4.11
C SER A 9 -14.32 -3.55 -5.12
N TRP A 10 -14.79 -4.71 -4.69
CA TRP A 10 -15.41 -5.77 -5.52
C TRP A 10 -14.60 -6.17 -6.76
N ILE A 11 -13.37 -5.78 -6.80
CA ILE A 11 -12.41 -6.09 -7.85
C ILE A 11 -11.27 -6.86 -7.21
N TYR A 12 -11.36 -8.19 -7.27
CA TYR A 12 -10.25 -9.03 -6.83
C TYR A 12 -9.19 -9.11 -7.91
N ILE A 13 -8.08 -8.46 -7.68
CA ILE A 13 -6.94 -8.44 -8.58
C ILE A 13 -5.71 -9.17 -7.99
N GLY A 14 -5.93 -9.96 -6.95
CA GLY A 14 -4.87 -10.69 -6.25
C GLY A 14 -3.83 -9.77 -5.64
N THR A 15 -2.61 -10.24 -5.57
CA THR A 15 -1.47 -9.50 -5.01
C THR A 15 -1.14 -8.22 -5.79
N GLN A 16 -1.59 -8.10 -7.05
CA GLN A 16 -1.31 -6.93 -7.90
C GLN A 16 -1.78 -5.62 -7.26
N GLY A 17 -2.92 -5.63 -6.53
CA GLY A 17 -3.45 -4.44 -5.87
C GLY A 17 -2.51 -3.85 -4.83
N ILE A 18 -1.80 -4.72 -4.13
CA ILE A 18 -0.81 -4.33 -3.13
C ILE A 18 0.54 -4.04 -3.79
N LEU A 19 0.90 -4.82 -4.81
CA LEU A 19 2.19 -4.71 -5.50
C LEU A 19 2.43 -3.31 -6.04
N GLN A 20 1.44 -2.70 -6.70
CA GLN A 20 1.60 -1.39 -7.28
C GLN A 20 1.77 -0.29 -6.20
N GLY A 21 0.96 -0.30 -5.13
CA GLY A 21 1.13 0.63 -4.01
C GLY A 21 2.47 0.45 -3.29
N THR A 22 2.96 -0.79 -3.21
CA THR A 22 4.28 -1.10 -2.66
C THR A 22 5.40 -0.62 -3.59
N TYR A 23 5.24 -0.78 -4.91
CA TYR A 23 6.15 -0.22 -5.91
C TYR A 23 6.26 1.30 -5.78
N GLU A 24 5.13 2.02 -5.65
CA GLU A 24 5.11 3.47 -5.41
C GLU A 24 5.80 3.85 -4.09
N THR A 25 5.56 3.08 -3.03
CA THR A 25 6.17 3.34 -1.70
C THR A 25 7.69 3.24 -1.77
N PHE A 26 8.24 2.18 -2.37
CA PHE A 26 9.69 2.03 -2.51
C PHE A 26 10.30 3.02 -3.50
N GLY A 27 9.58 3.39 -4.55
CA GLY A 27 9.99 4.46 -5.47
C GLY A 27 10.03 5.83 -4.77
N ALA A 28 9.02 6.15 -3.96
CA ALA A 28 8.99 7.39 -3.16
C ALA A 28 10.08 7.41 -2.10
N LEU A 29 10.33 6.27 -1.42
CA LEU A 29 11.43 6.11 -0.48
C LEU A 29 12.79 6.38 -1.16
N ALA A 30 13.04 5.75 -2.31
CA ALA A 30 14.30 5.95 -3.03
C ALA A 30 14.52 7.43 -3.36
N ARG A 31 13.51 8.11 -3.91
CA ARG A 31 13.60 9.55 -4.19
C ARG A 31 13.83 10.39 -2.93
N SER A 32 13.16 10.09 -1.82
CA SER A 32 13.35 10.82 -0.56
C SER A 32 14.73 10.63 0.05
N ALA A 33 15.35 9.48 -0.21
CA ALA A 33 16.73 9.17 0.21
C ALA A 33 17.79 9.72 -0.75
N GLY A 34 17.39 10.40 -1.84
CA GLY A 34 18.31 10.90 -2.86
C GLY A 34 18.87 9.80 -3.77
N TRP A 35 18.20 8.64 -3.84
CA TRP A 35 18.56 7.53 -4.73
C TRP A 35 17.71 7.58 -6.00
N GLU A 36 18.31 7.26 -7.12
CA GLU A 36 17.57 7.16 -8.38
C GLU A 36 16.62 5.94 -8.35
N THR A 37 17.13 4.80 -7.88
CA THR A 37 16.41 3.54 -7.67
C THR A 37 16.94 2.86 -6.41
N LEU A 38 16.50 1.63 -6.13
CA LEU A 38 17.07 0.79 -5.07
C LEU A 38 18.26 -0.06 -5.54
N ARG A 39 18.87 0.24 -6.70
CA ARG A 39 20.02 -0.52 -7.22
C ARG A 39 21.16 -0.56 -6.21
N GLY A 40 21.65 -1.77 -5.91
CA GLY A 40 22.70 -2.01 -4.92
C GLY A 40 22.27 -1.82 -3.47
N LYS A 41 20.98 -1.59 -3.19
CA LYS A 41 20.42 -1.46 -1.84
C LYS A 41 19.85 -2.77 -1.35
N LEU A 42 20.08 -3.07 -0.06
CA LEU A 42 19.48 -4.21 0.63
C LEU A 42 18.25 -3.77 1.41
N VAL A 43 17.14 -4.39 1.11
CA VAL A 43 15.89 -4.30 1.87
C VAL A 43 15.73 -5.58 2.69
N VAL A 44 15.37 -5.46 3.97
CA VAL A 44 14.98 -6.60 4.80
C VAL A 44 13.54 -6.41 5.25
N THR A 45 12.74 -7.45 5.09
CA THR A 45 11.34 -7.47 5.51
C THR A 45 10.93 -8.85 6.02
N ALA A 46 9.74 -8.96 6.60
CA ALA A 46 9.19 -10.24 7.02
C ALA A 46 7.70 -10.36 6.67
N GLY A 47 7.27 -11.60 6.47
CA GLY A 47 5.89 -11.94 6.09
C GLY A 47 5.68 -12.00 4.57
N LEU A 48 5.35 -13.20 4.07
CA LEU A 48 5.02 -13.48 2.67
C LEU A 48 3.55 -13.89 2.49
N GLY A 49 2.67 -13.36 3.35
CA GLY A 49 1.22 -13.44 3.19
C GLY A 49 0.70 -12.70 1.96
N GLU A 50 -0.62 -12.44 1.86
CA GLU A 50 -1.18 -11.77 0.68
C GLU A 50 -0.62 -10.34 0.53
N MET A 51 -0.46 -9.61 1.63
CA MET A 51 0.10 -8.26 1.62
C MET A 51 1.62 -8.27 1.47
N GLY A 52 2.33 -8.97 2.35
CA GLY A 52 3.78 -9.01 2.37
C GLY A 52 4.40 -9.68 1.14
N GLY A 53 3.68 -10.61 0.52
CA GLY A 53 4.13 -11.28 -0.70
C GLY A 53 4.32 -10.34 -1.91
N ALA A 54 3.81 -9.11 -1.84
CA ALA A 54 4.04 -8.10 -2.86
C ALA A 54 5.40 -7.39 -2.71
N GLN A 55 5.96 -7.34 -1.51
CA GLN A 55 7.17 -6.56 -1.24
C GLN A 55 8.40 -7.03 -2.02
N PRO A 56 8.71 -8.33 -2.11
CA PRO A 56 9.88 -8.79 -2.85
C PRO A 56 9.89 -8.34 -4.30
N LEU A 57 8.78 -8.56 -5.01
CA LEU A 57 8.67 -8.14 -6.41
C LEU A 57 8.69 -6.60 -6.54
N ALA A 58 8.04 -5.86 -5.64
CA ALA A 58 8.07 -4.40 -5.67
C ALA A 58 9.49 -3.84 -5.50
N VAL A 59 10.31 -4.45 -4.63
CA VAL A 59 11.71 -4.07 -4.45
C VAL A 59 12.54 -4.37 -5.70
N THR A 60 12.39 -5.56 -6.30
CA THR A 60 13.13 -5.90 -7.52
C THR A 60 12.71 -5.08 -8.73
N LEU A 61 11.41 -4.70 -8.85
CA LEU A 61 10.93 -3.76 -9.87
C LEU A 61 11.48 -2.34 -9.67
N ASN A 62 11.91 -1.99 -8.45
CA ASN A 62 12.69 -0.79 -8.14
C ASN A 62 14.22 -1.04 -8.16
N GLU A 63 14.66 -2.16 -8.75
CA GLU A 63 16.07 -2.56 -8.95
C GLU A 63 16.83 -2.93 -7.66
N GLY A 64 16.13 -3.14 -6.54
CA GLY A 64 16.74 -3.48 -5.26
C GLY A 64 16.97 -4.98 -5.04
N VAL A 65 17.66 -5.27 -3.95
CA VAL A 65 17.84 -6.62 -3.41
C VAL A 65 17.03 -6.73 -2.13
N VAL A 66 16.29 -7.84 -1.94
CA VAL A 66 15.49 -8.03 -0.73
C VAL A 66 15.63 -9.45 -0.15
N ILE A 67 15.75 -9.50 1.18
CA ILE A 67 15.55 -10.72 1.97
C ILE A 67 14.20 -10.58 2.68
N ALA A 68 13.28 -11.48 2.37
CA ALA A 68 11.95 -11.54 2.97
C ALA A 68 11.84 -12.80 3.82
N ILE A 69 11.71 -12.63 5.13
CA ILE A 69 11.67 -13.73 6.10
C ILE A 69 10.23 -14.24 6.20
N GLU A 70 10.05 -15.55 6.14
CA GLU A 70 8.74 -16.20 6.26
C GLU A 70 8.85 -17.49 7.10
N VAL A 71 8.03 -17.60 8.12
CA VAL A 71 8.02 -18.76 9.01
C VAL A 71 7.35 -20.00 8.37
N ASP A 72 6.41 -19.76 7.45
CA ASP A 72 5.67 -20.80 6.75
C ASP A 72 6.26 -21.05 5.36
N ARG A 73 6.96 -22.17 5.22
CA ARG A 73 7.56 -22.63 3.96
C ARG A 73 6.56 -22.64 2.81
N TRP A 74 5.32 -23.08 3.05
CA TRP A 74 4.30 -23.15 1.99
C TRP A 74 3.99 -21.78 1.38
N ARG A 75 3.95 -20.74 2.22
CA ARG A 75 3.77 -19.35 1.74
C ARG A 75 4.93 -18.91 0.87
N ALA A 76 6.16 -19.14 1.32
CA ALA A 76 7.36 -18.80 0.55
C ALA A 76 7.42 -19.52 -0.80
N GLU A 77 7.17 -20.84 -0.82
CA GLU A 77 7.12 -21.63 -2.05
C GLU A 77 5.99 -21.17 -3.00
N ARG A 78 4.85 -20.77 -2.44
CA ARG A 78 3.78 -20.17 -3.25
C ARG A 78 4.24 -18.90 -3.97
N ARG A 79 4.99 -18.02 -3.28
CA ARG A 79 5.53 -16.78 -3.88
C ARG A 79 6.59 -17.08 -4.94
N LEU A 80 7.41 -18.10 -4.73
CA LEU A 80 8.35 -18.57 -5.74
C LEU A 80 7.63 -19.08 -7.01
N ARG A 81 6.60 -19.93 -6.84
CA ARG A 81 5.78 -20.41 -7.98
C ARG A 81 5.08 -19.27 -8.74
N LEU A 82 4.64 -18.23 -8.04
CA LEU A 82 4.00 -17.04 -8.62
C LEU A 82 5.01 -16.01 -9.17
N ARG A 83 6.30 -16.32 -9.15
CA ARG A 83 7.39 -15.43 -9.59
C ARG A 83 7.40 -14.07 -8.86
N GLN A 84 6.98 -14.06 -7.61
CA GLN A 84 7.04 -12.90 -6.72
C GLN A 84 8.31 -12.88 -5.88
N VAL A 85 9.00 -14.02 -5.84
CA VAL A 85 10.31 -14.23 -5.22
C VAL A 85 11.17 -15.03 -6.19
N ASP A 86 12.46 -14.69 -6.30
CA ASP A 86 13.39 -15.33 -7.24
C ASP A 86 14.05 -16.58 -6.66
N ARG A 87 14.37 -16.56 -5.36
CA ARG A 87 15.06 -17.64 -4.65
C ARG A 87 14.46 -17.92 -3.28
N LEU A 88 14.68 -19.14 -2.80
CA LEU A 88 14.29 -19.56 -1.46
C LEU A 88 15.48 -20.26 -0.79
N SER A 89 15.74 -19.96 0.49
CA SER A 89 16.76 -20.61 1.33
C SER A 89 16.24 -20.84 2.73
N ASP A 90 16.78 -21.88 3.38
CA ASP A 90 16.64 -22.13 4.83
C ASP A 90 17.86 -21.66 5.61
N ASP A 91 18.90 -21.23 4.91
CA ASP A 91 20.20 -20.85 5.47
C ASP A 91 20.42 -19.35 5.34
N LEU A 92 20.58 -18.68 6.48
CA LEU A 92 20.85 -17.26 6.54
C LEU A 92 22.18 -16.88 5.84
N GLU A 93 23.22 -17.70 5.98
CA GLU A 93 24.52 -17.44 5.36
C GLU A 93 24.44 -17.51 3.83
N GLU A 94 23.73 -18.52 3.30
CA GLU A 94 23.48 -18.65 1.89
C GLU A 94 22.66 -17.45 1.36
N ALA A 95 21.57 -17.06 2.06
CA ALA A 95 20.75 -15.92 1.68
C ALA A 95 21.55 -14.60 1.68
N MET A 96 22.40 -14.40 2.67
CA MET A 96 23.28 -13.23 2.76
C MET A 96 24.31 -13.22 1.64
N THR A 97 24.92 -14.36 1.32
CA THR A 97 25.89 -14.48 0.21
C THR A 97 25.23 -14.08 -1.12
N TRP A 98 24.05 -14.61 -1.42
CA TRP A 98 23.33 -14.25 -2.64
C TRP A 98 22.96 -12.76 -2.68
N ALA A 99 22.55 -12.21 -1.53
CA ALA A 99 22.19 -10.79 -1.45
C ALA A 99 23.42 -9.89 -1.71
N GLU A 100 24.57 -10.17 -1.11
CA GLU A 100 25.79 -9.38 -1.29
C GLU A 100 26.34 -9.48 -2.73
N GLU A 101 26.32 -10.66 -3.35
CA GLU A 101 26.68 -10.84 -4.77
C GLU A 101 25.78 -10.03 -5.70
N ALA A 102 24.47 -10.03 -5.42
CA ALA A 102 23.49 -9.27 -6.19
C ALA A 102 23.68 -7.75 -6.01
N ARG A 103 23.92 -7.28 -4.77
CA ARG A 103 24.23 -5.88 -4.47
C ARG A 103 25.48 -5.40 -5.18
N ALA A 104 26.58 -6.17 -5.07
CA ALA A 104 27.87 -5.83 -5.68
C ALA A 104 27.81 -5.73 -7.21
N SER A 105 26.96 -6.56 -7.83
CA SER A 105 26.73 -6.54 -9.28
C SER A 105 25.64 -5.55 -9.73
N GLY A 106 24.92 -4.92 -8.80
CA GLY A 106 23.76 -4.06 -9.09
C GLY A 106 22.59 -4.81 -9.73
N ARG A 107 22.50 -6.13 -9.54
CA ARG A 107 21.44 -6.99 -10.07
C ARG A 107 20.30 -7.07 -9.07
N PRO A 108 19.02 -6.80 -9.47
CA PRO A 108 17.89 -7.04 -8.62
C PRO A 108 17.77 -8.52 -8.21
N LEU A 109 17.41 -8.78 -6.96
CA LEU A 109 17.21 -10.15 -6.48
C LEU A 109 16.27 -10.16 -5.29
N SER A 110 15.31 -11.06 -5.28
CA SER A 110 14.44 -11.33 -4.13
C SER A 110 14.67 -12.73 -3.58
N ILE A 111 14.85 -12.81 -2.26
CA ILE A 111 15.16 -14.03 -1.54
C ILE A 111 14.11 -14.23 -0.43
N ALA A 112 13.39 -15.35 -0.45
CA ALA A 112 12.62 -15.82 0.69
C ALA A 112 13.54 -16.60 1.62
N LEU A 113 13.64 -16.18 2.88
CA LEU A 113 14.39 -16.88 3.91
C LEU A 113 13.41 -17.52 4.90
N ILE A 114 13.46 -18.83 5.03
CA ILE A 114 12.60 -19.57 5.96
C ILE A 114 13.11 -19.39 7.38
N GLY A 115 12.24 -18.89 8.25
CA GLY A 115 12.55 -18.70 9.66
C GLY A 115 11.62 -17.71 10.35
N ASN A 116 11.79 -17.60 11.66
CA ASN A 116 11.04 -16.65 12.47
C ASN A 116 11.72 -15.28 12.47
N ALA A 117 11.00 -14.23 12.12
CA ALA A 117 11.55 -12.88 12.08
C ALA A 117 12.14 -12.42 13.42
N ALA A 118 11.49 -12.79 14.54
CA ALA A 118 11.98 -12.47 15.88
C ALA A 118 13.25 -13.22 16.30
N GLU A 119 13.73 -14.16 15.48
CA GLU A 119 15.00 -14.88 15.65
C GLU A 119 16.03 -14.45 14.61
N ILE A 120 15.60 -14.39 13.35
CA ILE A 120 16.50 -14.07 12.22
C ILE A 120 16.99 -12.61 12.28
N LEU A 121 16.10 -11.64 12.57
CA LEU A 121 16.50 -10.23 12.62
C LEU A 121 17.53 -9.93 13.73
N PRO A 122 17.34 -10.38 14.97
CA PRO A 122 18.37 -10.26 16.01
C PRO A 122 19.69 -10.96 15.64
N GLU A 123 19.63 -12.11 14.98
CA GLU A 123 20.84 -12.81 14.52
C GLU A 123 21.57 -12.03 13.43
N MET A 124 20.85 -11.46 12.44
CA MET A 124 21.44 -10.57 11.46
C MET A 124 22.11 -9.36 12.12
N LEU A 125 21.44 -8.74 13.10
CA LEU A 125 21.98 -7.61 13.87
C LEU A 125 23.25 -8.01 14.63
N ARG A 126 23.26 -9.17 15.28
CA ARG A 126 24.41 -9.72 16.02
C ARG A 126 25.60 -9.99 15.11
N ARG A 127 25.36 -10.42 13.86
CA ARG A 127 26.39 -10.60 12.83
C ARG A 127 26.86 -9.27 12.20
N GLY A 128 26.32 -8.15 12.63
CA GLY A 128 26.70 -6.83 12.12
C GLY A 128 26.06 -6.48 10.77
N VAL A 129 25.04 -7.21 10.33
CA VAL A 129 24.30 -6.88 9.11
C VAL A 129 23.54 -5.58 9.33
N LEU A 130 23.75 -4.60 8.46
CA LEU A 130 23.04 -3.34 8.43
C LEU A 130 22.38 -3.17 7.05
N PRO A 131 21.05 -3.43 6.92
CA PRO A 131 20.36 -3.18 5.66
C PRO A 131 20.25 -1.68 5.38
N ASP A 132 20.10 -1.30 4.10
CA ASP A 132 19.79 0.08 3.73
C ASP A 132 18.35 0.46 4.15
N VAL A 133 17.44 -0.51 4.03
CA VAL A 133 16.02 -0.34 4.35
C VAL A 133 15.50 -1.55 5.13
N ALA A 134 14.69 -1.32 6.15
CA ALA A 134 13.98 -2.39 6.86
C ALA A 134 12.50 -2.03 7.07
N THR A 135 11.63 -3.02 6.90
CA THR A 135 10.20 -2.91 7.14
C THR A 135 9.62 -4.25 7.56
N ASP A 136 8.30 -4.33 7.74
CA ASP A 136 7.63 -5.56 8.13
C ASP A 136 6.20 -5.64 7.59
N GLN A 137 5.78 -6.86 7.25
CA GLN A 137 4.41 -7.17 6.86
C GLN A 137 3.96 -8.53 7.44
N THR A 138 4.47 -8.91 8.59
CA THR A 138 3.94 -10.05 9.34
C THR A 138 2.48 -9.79 9.77
N SER A 139 1.71 -10.85 10.04
CA SER A 139 0.31 -10.71 10.46
C SER A 139 0.17 -10.31 11.95
N ALA A 140 0.92 -9.30 12.39
CA ALA A 140 0.99 -8.84 13.79
C ALA A 140 -0.34 -8.28 14.33
N HIS A 141 -1.30 -7.93 13.46
CA HIS A 141 -2.64 -7.50 13.83
C HIS A 141 -3.45 -8.60 14.54
N ASP A 142 -3.15 -9.87 14.26
CA ASP A 142 -3.77 -11.04 14.91
C ASP A 142 -2.70 -11.76 15.75
N ILE A 143 -2.70 -11.52 17.04
CA ILE A 143 -1.69 -12.04 17.95
C ILE A 143 -1.72 -13.57 17.95
N ARG A 144 -2.92 -14.17 17.95
CA ARG A 144 -3.13 -15.61 18.18
C ARG A 144 -2.96 -16.46 16.93
N TYR A 145 -3.43 -15.96 15.78
CA TYR A 145 -3.41 -16.75 14.53
C TYR A 145 -2.48 -16.17 13.46
N GLY A 146 -1.97 -14.98 13.69
CA GLY A 146 -1.18 -14.25 12.71
C GLY A 146 0.33 -14.25 12.95
N TYR A 147 0.77 -14.22 14.21
CA TYR A 147 2.19 -14.13 14.56
C TYR A 147 2.66 -15.37 15.30
N ILE A 148 3.70 -16.03 14.82
CA ILE A 148 4.26 -17.23 15.44
C ILE A 148 5.31 -16.84 16.49
N PRO A 149 5.19 -17.30 17.75
CA PRO A 149 6.19 -17.03 18.78
C PRO A 149 7.56 -17.59 18.41
N ALA A 150 8.61 -16.87 18.75
CA ALA A 150 9.98 -17.34 18.61
C ALA A 150 10.23 -18.61 19.43
N GLY A 151 11.10 -19.49 18.93
CA GLY A 151 11.46 -20.76 19.56
C GLY A 151 10.41 -21.86 19.40
N LEU A 152 9.42 -21.70 18.53
CA LEU A 152 8.41 -22.72 18.26
C LEU A 152 8.32 -23.01 16.76
N SER A 153 8.17 -24.29 16.43
CA SER A 153 7.72 -24.71 15.10
C SER A 153 6.25 -24.34 14.89
N LEU A 154 5.74 -24.44 13.65
CA LEU A 154 4.32 -24.19 13.36
C LEU A 154 3.40 -25.16 14.12
N GLU A 155 3.81 -26.42 14.24
CA GLU A 155 3.11 -27.48 14.97
C GLU A 155 3.06 -27.18 16.46
N GLU A 156 4.22 -26.90 17.08
CA GLU A 156 4.31 -26.55 18.51
C GLU A 156 3.52 -25.28 18.84
N ALA A 157 3.55 -24.29 17.93
CA ALA A 157 2.77 -23.08 18.05
C ALA A 157 1.26 -23.36 18.00
N ALA A 158 0.82 -24.26 17.10
CA ALA A 158 -0.58 -24.69 17.04
C ALA A 158 -1.01 -25.43 18.30
N GLU A 159 -0.20 -26.37 18.81
CA GLU A 159 -0.46 -27.10 20.05
C GLU A 159 -0.53 -26.17 21.27
N LEU A 160 0.42 -25.22 21.37
CA LEU A 160 0.41 -24.25 22.47
C LEU A 160 -0.84 -23.39 22.43
N ARG A 161 -1.24 -22.93 21.26
CA ARG A 161 -2.43 -22.07 21.05
C ARG A 161 -3.71 -22.76 21.53
N GLU A 162 -3.86 -24.07 21.29
CA GLU A 162 -5.03 -24.84 21.73
C GLU A 162 -4.97 -25.16 23.24
N ARG A 163 -3.78 -25.51 23.73
CA ARG A 163 -3.58 -25.92 25.12
C ARG A 163 -3.58 -24.76 26.10
N ASP A 164 -2.90 -23.67 25.77
CA ASP A 164 -2.73 -22.47 26.60
C ASP A 164 -2.67 -21.21 25.74
N PRO A 165 -3.86 -20.69 25.33
CA PRO A 165 -3.94 -19.49 24.51
C PRO A 165 -3.31 -18.25 25.15
N ALA A 166 -3.34 -18.15 26.48
CA ALA A 166 -2.79 -16.98 27.19
C ALA A 166 -1.26 -16.98 27.16
N GLU A 167 -0.63 -18.14 27.34
CA GLU A 167 0.82 -18.30 27.19
C GLU A 167 1.26 -18.08 25.74
N TYR A 168 0.47 -18.54 24.76
CA TYR A 168 0.71 -18.26 23.35
C TYR A 168 0.76 -16.75 23.11
N ASP A 169 -0.30 -16.03 23.50
CA ASP A 169 -0.40 -14.58 23.31
C ASP A 169 0.77 -13.83 23.98
N ARG A 170 1.15 -14.25 25.20
CA ARG A 170 2.28 -13.67 25.93
C ARG A 170 3.61 -13.85 25.17
N ARG A 171 3.86 -15.06 24.62
CA ARG A 171 5.07 -15.36 23.83
C ARG A 171 5.07 -14.63 22.48
N ALA A 172 3.93 -14.56 21.81
CA ALA A 172 3.81 -13.82 20.56
C ALA A 172 4.10 -12.31 20.76
N MET A 173 3.54 -11.72 21.81
CA MET A 173 3.79 -10.32 22.18
C MET A 173 5.27 -10.07 22.51
N ALA A 174 5.92 -10.97 23.23
CA ALA A 174 7.36 -10.87 23.54
C ALA A 174 8.21 -10.94 22.26
N SER A 175 7.84 -11.81 21.32
CA SER A 175 8.52 -11.97 20.02
C SER A 175 8.34 -10.71 19.15
N MET A 176 7.15 -10.13 19.10
CA MET A 176 6.89 -8.87 18.40
C MET A 176 7.71 -7.71 19.00
N ALA A 177 7.86 -7.68 20.33
CA ALA A 177 8.69 -6.68 21.00
C ALA A 177 10.17 -6.81 20.61
N GLU A 178 10.70 -8.01 20.50
CA GLU A 178 12.09 -8.27 20.07
C GLU A 178 12.31 -7.89 18.62
N HIS A 179 11.36 -8.23 17.76
CA HIS A 179 11.36 -7.81 16.36
C HIS A 179 11.48 -6.29 16.24
N VAL A 180 10.63 -5.53 16.94
CA VAL A 180 10.67 -4.05 16.92
C VAL A 180 11.94 -3.49 17.51
N ARG A 181 12.47 -4.07 18.61
CA ARG A 181 13.77 -3.62 19.17
C ARG A 181 14.89 -3.74 18.16
N THR A 182 14.90 -4.79 17.34
CA THR A 182 15.89 -4.96 16.27
C THR A 182 15.74 -3.89 15.20
N LEU A 183 14.52 -3.59 14.77
CA LEU A 183 14.25 -2.52 13.80
C LEU A 183 14.70 -1.15 14.33
N LEU A 184 14.42 -0.86 15.59
CA LEU A 184 14.86 0.37 16.25
C LEU A 184 16.40 0.48 16.36
N GLU A 185 17.08 -0.63 16.62
CA GLU A 185 18.54 -0.63 16.65
C GLU A 185 19.14 -0.42 15.26
N TRP A 186 18.57 -1.02 14.23
CA TRP A 186 18.96 -0.72 12.85
C TRP A 186 18.72 0.74 12.48
N GLN A 187 17.60 1.33 12.90
CA GLN A 187 17.32 2.75 12.69
C GLN A 187 18.41 3.64 13.35
N ARG A 188 18.79 3.34 14.60
CA ARG A 188 19.86 4.08 15.29
C ARG A 188 21.21 3.99 14.60
N ARG A 189 21.44 2.90 13.84
CA ARG A 189 22.66 2.69 13.02
C ARG A 189 22.57 3.28 11.61
N GLY A 190 21.46 3.93 11.26
CA GLY A 190 21.30 4.63 9.99
C GLY A 190 20.49 3.87 8.92
N CYS A 191 19.91 2.71 9.23
CA CYS A 191 18.95 2.06 8.36
C CYS A 191 17.68 2.89 8.24
N ILE A 192 17.12 3.01 7.04
CA ILE A 192 15.78 3.59 6.85
C ILE A 192 14.76 2.56 7.29
N VAL A 193 14.04 2.83 8.39
CA VAL A 193 13.02 1.93 8.94
C VAL A 193 11.65 2.59 8.82
N PHE A 194 10.65 1.84 8.35
CA PHE A 194 9.28 2.29 8.32
C PHE A 194 8.30 1.13 8.55
N ASP A 195 7.12 1.45 9.12
CA ASP A 195 6.03 0.50 9.33
C ASP A 195 5.14 0.43 8.10
N TYR A 196 4.83 -0.78 7.64
CA TYR A 196 3.93 -0.99 6.52
C TYR A 196 2.44 -1.15 6.94
N GLY A 197 2.13 -0.84 8.21
CA GLY A 197 0.76 -0.77 8.71
C GLY A 197 0.14 -2.13 9.03
N ASN A 198 0.82 -2.93 9.86
CA ASN A 198 0.33 -4.24 10.32
C ASN A 198 0.09 -4.33 11.83
N ASN A 199 0.11 -3.21 12.55
CA ASN A 199 0.00 -3.09 14.00
C ASN A 199 1.20 -3.62 14.81
N LEU A 200 2.32 -3.96 14.19
CA LEU A 200 3.50 -4.46 14.89
C LEU A 200 4.02 -3.46 15.93
N ARG A 201 4.09 -2.17 15.58
CA ARG A 201 4.50 -1.09 16.52
C ARG A 201 3.58 -1.03 17.73
N GLN A 202 2.26 -1.10 17.53
CA GLN A 202 1.29 -1.06 18.62
C GLN A 202 1.46 -2.26 19.55
N ARG A 203 1.63 -3.47 19.01
CA ARG A 203 1.85 -4.69 19.81
C ARG A 203 3.14 -4.62 20.62
N ALA A 204 4.21 -4.13 20.02
CA ALA A 204 5.47 -3.93 20.72
C ALA A 204 5.35 -2.87 21.84
N PHE A 205 4.63 -1.77 21.59
CA PHE A 205 4.34 -0.74 22.59
C PHE A 205 3.58 -1.31 23.78
N ASP A 206 2.53 -2.09 23.53
CA ASP A 206 1.74 -2.78 24.54
C ASP A 206 2.60 -3.78 25.34
N ALA A 207 3.60 -4.38 24.68
CA ALA A 207 4.59 -5.27 25.31
C ALA A 207 5.78 -4.51 25.98
N GLY A 208 5.71 -3.18 26.11
CA GLY A 208 6.66 -2.35 26.86
C GLY A 208 7.79 -1.70 26.05
N VAL A 209 7.78 -1.80 24.72
CA VAL A 209 8.73 -1.04 23.86
C VAL A 209 8.20 0.38 23.68
N ARG A 210 8.55 1.28 24.59
CA ARG A 210 7.95 2.63 24.66
C ARG A 210 8.28 3.54 23.49
N ASP A 211 9.37 3.29 22.78
CA ASP A 211 9.83 3.99 21.58
C ASP A 211 9.43 3.30 20.26
N ALA A 212 8.49 2.35 20.30
CA ALA A 212 8.05 1.59 19.12
C ALA A 212 7.56 2.48 17.95
N PHE A 213 7.06 3.67 18.23
CA PHE A 213 6.58 4.63 17.23
C PHE A 213 7.63 5.66 16.78
N SER A 214 8.90 5.49 17.13
CA SER A 214 9.96 6.43 16.73
C SER A 214 10.35 6.31 15.25
N TYR A 215 9.96 5.22 14.56
CA TYR A 215 10.00 5.15 13.11
C TYR A 215 8.59 5.33 12.51
N PRO A 216 8.46 6.02 11.35
CA PRO A 216 7.17 6.42 10.80
C PRO A 216 6.43 5.25 10.13
N GLY A 217 5.12 5.41 9.96
CA GLY A 217 4.36 4.62 9.00
C GLY A 217 4.68 5.01 7.54
N PHE A 218 4.45 4.11 6.60
CA PHE A 218 4.76 4.34 5.17
C PHE A 218 3.90 5.47 4.57
N VAL A 219 2.66 5.63 5.04
CA VAL A 219 1.77 6.66 4.51
C VAL A 219 2.25 8.07 4.87
N PRO A 220 2.46 8.43 6.14
CA PRO A 220 2.99 9.75 6.46
C PRO A 220 4.39 10.00 5.89
N ALA A 221 5.22 8.95 5.75
CA ALA A 221 6.58 9.10 5.25
C ALA A 221 6.67 9.29 3.72
N TYR A 222 5.84 8.57 2.93
CA TYR A 222 6.05 8.46 1.48
C TYR A 222 4.79 8.71 0.64
N ILE A 223 3.60 8.46 1.16
CA ILE A 223 2.35 8.46 0.39
C ILE A 223 1.54 9.74 0.59
N ARG A 224 1.63 10.39 1.75
CA ARG A 224 0.86 11.59 2.06
C ARG A 224 0.95 12.69 1.01
N PRO A 225 2.11 13.03 0.44
CA PRO A 225 2.20 14.04 -0.62
C PRO A 225 1.40 13.67 -1.87
N LEU A 226 1.33 12.38 -2.21
CA LEU A 226 0.52 11.89 -3.34
C LEU A 226 -0.98 12.03 -3.02
N PHE A 227 -1.39 11.67 -1.81
CA PHE A 227 -2.77 11.85 -1.35
C PHE A 227 -3.22 13.30 -1.35
N CYS A 228 -2.32 14.25 -1.07
CA CYS A 228 -2.60 15.68 -1.18
C CYS A 228 -2.96 16.14 -2.61
N ALA A 229 -2.54 15.39 -3.63
CA ALA A 229 -2.90 15.59 -5.03
C ALA A 229 -4.07 14.70 -5.49
N GLY A 230 -4.75 14.02 -4.57
CA GLY A 230 -5.75 13.02 -4.90
C GLY A 230 -5.19 11.84 -5.70
N LYS A 231 -3.83 11.68 -5.72
CA LYS A 231 -3.16 10.59 -6.43
C LYS A 231 -3.20 9.33 -5.58
N GLY A 232 -3.75 8.27 -6.15
CA GLY A 232 -3.89 6.99 -5.48
C GLY A 232 -4.32 5.89 -6.44
N PRO A 233 -4.62 4.69 -5.91
CA PRO A 233 -4.85 3.50 -6.70
C PRO A 233 -6.11 3.62 -7.58
N PHE A 234 -5.90 3.46 -8.88
CA PHE A 234 -6.91 3.41 -9.93
C PHE A 234 -6.89 2.03 -10.57
N ARG A 235 -8.01 1.33 -10.58
CA ARG A 235 -8.12 -0.07 -10.99
C ARG A 235 -9.10 -0.24 -12.13
N TRP A 236 -8.82 -1.16 -13.05
CA TRP A 236 -9.79 -1.59 -14.05
C TRP A 236 -9.70 -3.08 -14.33
N VAL A 237 -10.81 -3.66 -14.78
CA VAL A 237 -10.99 -5.08 -15.04
C VAL A 237 -11.65 -5.25 -16.39
N ALA A 238 -11.13 -6.15 -17.22
CA ALA A 238 -11.71 -6.55 -18.50
C ALA A 238 -12.76 -7.65 -18.29
N LEU A 239 -14.04 -7.34 -18.49
CA LEU A 239 -15.13 -8.32 -18.36
C LEU A 239 -15.14 -9.37 -19.46
N SER A 240 -14.37 -9.19 -20.53
CA SER A 240 -14.17 -10.21 -21.57
C SER A 240 -13.46 -11.46 -21.05
N GLY A 241 -12.69 -11.34 -19.98
CA GLY A 241 -11.77 -12.38 -19.51
C GLY A 241 -10.51 -12.52 -20.38
N ASP A 242 -10.34 -11.68 -21.41
CA ASP A 242 -9.18 -11.72 -22.31
C ASP A 242 -8.07 -10.77 -21.84
N PRO A 243 -6.86 -11.28 -21.52
CA PRO A 243 -5.72 -10.46 -21.17
C PRO A 243 -5.36 -9.38 -22.19
N GLU A 244 -5.65 -9.60 -23.49
CA GLU A 244 -5.32 -8.62 -24.53
C GLU A 244 -6.07 -7.30 -24.33
N ASP A 245 -7.30 -7.34 -23.80
CA ASP A 245 -8.04 -6.11 -23.49
C ASP A 245 -7.33 -5.26 -22.43
N ILE A 246 -6.64 -5.88 -21.47
CA ILE A 246 -5.78 -5.15 -20.52
C ILE A 246 -4.55 -4.60 -21.22
N TYR A 247 -3.92 -5.33 -22.12
CA TYR A 247 -2.75 -4.83 -22.85
C TYR A 247 -3.10 -3.68 -23.82
N VAL A 248 -4.30 -3.69 -24.40
CA VAL A 248 -4.83 -2.56 -25.17
C VAL A 248 -5.01 -1.34 -24.27
N THR A 249 -5.66 -1.51 -23.14
CA THR A 249 -5.90 -0.40 -22.17
C THR A 249 -4.61 0.11 -21.55
N ASP A 250 -3.62 -0.76 -21.21
CA ASP A 250 -2.29 -0.36 -20.73
C ASP A 250 -1.61 0.59 -21.71
N ARG A 251 -1.60 0.25 -23.01
CA ARG A 251 -1.02 1.10 -24.06
C ARG A 251 -1.75 2.43 -24.20
N ALA A 252 -3.07 2.40 -24.13
CA ALA A 252 -3.89 3.61 -24.24
C ALA A 252 -3.66 4.57 -23.06
N ILE A 253 -3.59 4.04 -21.84
CA ILE A 253 -3.29 4.84 -20.64
C ILE A 253 -1.87 5.42 -20.69
N ALA A 254 -0.87 4.62 -21.09
CA ALA A 254 0.51 5.10 -21.23
C ALA A 254 0.61 6.24 -22.26
N ASN A 255 -0.14 6.14 -23.37
CA ASN A 255 -0.16 7.17 -24.42
C ASN A 255 -0.96 8.42 -23.97
N LEU A 256 -1.92 8.28 -23.07
CA LEU A 256 -2.67 9.43 -22.50
C LEU A 256 -1.79 10.29 -21.59
N PHE A 257 -0.80 9.70 -20.92
CA PHE A 257 0.10 10.35 -19.99
C PHE A 257 1.59 10.14 -20.40
N PRO A 258 2.01 10.63 -21.57
CA PRO A 258 3.34 10.35 -22.11
C PRO A 258 4.49 10.91 -21.26
N ASP A 259 4.23 11.97 -20.50
CA ASP A 259 5.22 12.63 -19.65
C ASP A 259 5.37 11.97 -18.27
N ASP A 260 4.47 11.03 -17.90
CA ASP A 260 4.61 10.24 -16.67
C ASP A 260 5.43 8.97 -16.95
N GLU A 261 6.75 9.13 -16.97
CA GLU A 261 7.70 8.02 -17.18
C GLU A 261 7.55 6.91 -16.14
N HIS A 262 7.22 7.26 -14.90
CA HIS A 262 7.03 6.29 -13.81
C HIS A 262 5.81 5.40 -14.05
N LEU A 263 4.69 6.00 -14.48
CA LEU A 263 3.49 5.27 -14.91
C LEU A 263 3.78 4.38 -16.11
N GLY A 264 4.42 4.93 -17.14
CA GLY A 264 4.79 4.17 -18.34
C GLY A 264 5.70 2.99 -18.03
N ARG A 265 6.68 3.17 -17.14
CA ARG A 265 7.54 2.10 -16.64
C ARG A 265 6.74 1.02 -15.90
N TRP A 266 5.85 1.43 -14.99
CA TRP A 266 5.00 0.48 -14.27
C TRP A 266 4.16 -0.38 -15.21
N LEU A 267 3.46 0.21 -16.18
CA LEU A 267 2.60 -0.52 -17.10
C LEU A 267 3.38 -1.55 -17.95
N ARG A 268 4.61 -1.21 -18.37
CA ARG A 268 5.49 -2.17 -19.05
C ARG A 268 5.91 -3.32 -18.13
N LEU A 269 6.39 -3.01 -16.91
CA LEU A 269 6.81 -4.02 -15.95
C LEU A 269 5.64 -4.92 -15.52
N ALA A 270 4.44 -4.34 -15.33
CA ALA A 270 3.25 -5.09 -14.95
C ALA A 270 2.83 -6.10 -16.04
N ARG A 271 2.97 -5.74 -17.31
CA ARG A 271 2.72 -6.66 -18.42
C ARG A 271 3.63 -7.90 -18.36
N ASP A 272 4.91 -7.69 -18.03
CA ASP A 272 5.92 -8.74 -18.12
C ASP A 272 6.01 -9.59 -16.82
N HIS A 273 5.67 -9.00 -15.67
CA HIS A 273 5.93 -9.61 -14.35
C HIS A 273 4.67 -9.90 -13.52
N VAL A 274 3.50 -9.35 -13.88
CA VAL A 274 2.29 -9.50 -13.08
C VAL A 274 1.33 -10.50 -13.73
N ALA A 275 1.21 -11.67 -13.11
CA ALA A 275 0.22 -12.68 -13.50
C ALA A 275 -1.17 -12.30 -12.99
N PHE A 276 -2.20 -12.50 -13.82
CA PHE A 276 -3.59 -12.35 -13.40
C PHE A 276 -4.02 -13.52 -12.51
N GLN A 277 -4.67 -13.20 -11.39
CA GLN A 277 -5.13 -14.19 -10.40
C GLN A 277 -6.66 -14.37 -10.41
N GLY A 278 -7.34 -13.69 -11.31
CA GLY A 278 -8.78 -13.71 -11.54
C GLY A 278 -9.06 -13.20 -12.94
N LEU A 279 -10.12 -12.39 -13.10
CA LEU A 279 -10.31 -11.67 -14.35
C LEU A 279 -9.09 -10.78 -14.64
N PRO A 280 -8.72 -10.63 -15.92
CA PRO A 280 -7.64 -9.73 -16.28
C PRO A 280 -7.91 -8.32 -15.76
N ALA A 281 -6.96 -7.78 -15.02
CA ALA A 281 -7.09 -6.52 -14.35
C ALA A 281 -5.77 -5.75 -14.32
N ARG A 282 -5.86 -4.44 -14.19
CA ARG A 282 -4.70 -3.57 -13.96
C ARG A 282 -4.98 -2.56 -12.87
N ILE A 283 -3.92 -2.13 -12.23
CA ILE A 283 -3.89 -0.99 -11.33
C ILE A 283 -2.74 -0.06 -11.71
N CYS A 284 -2.96 1.22 -11.57
CA CYS A 284 -1.91 2.25 -11.57
C CYS A 284 -2.31 3.37 -10.60
N TRP A 285 -1.43 4.33 -10.37
CA TRP A 285 -1.76 5.49 -9.55
C TRP A 285 -2.03 6.71 -10.42
N LEU A 286 -3.23 7.26 -10.28
CA LEU A 286 -3.69 8.47 -10.96
C LEU A 286 -4.27 9.45 -9.95
N GLY A 287 -4.11 10.75 -10.24
CA GLY A 287 -4.56 11.86 -9.41
C GLY A 287 -5.89 12.46 -9.84
N TYR A 288 -6.23 13.56 -9.18
CA TYR A 288 -7.36 14.39 -9.54
C TYR A 288 -7.23 14.90 -10.99
N GLY A 289 -8.32 14.79 -11.76
CA GLY A 289 -8.36 15.10 -13.19
C GLY A 289 -7.80 14.00 -14.10
N GLU A 290 -6.81 13.24 -13.67
CA GLU A 290 -6.23 12.14 -14.43
C GLU A 290 -7.18 10.94 -14.50
N ARG A 291 -7.83 10.58 -13.36
CA ARG A 291 -8.77 9.45 -13.31
C ARG A 291 -9.97 9.63 -14.23
N ALA A 292 -10.53 10.84 -14.31
CA ALA A 292 -11.64 11.14 -15.21
C ALA A 292 -11.22 10.98 -16.67
N LYS A 293 -10.05 11.51 -17.06
CA LYS A 293 -9.51 11.35 -18.42
C LYS A 293 -9.29 9.87 -18.78
N ALA A 294 -8.68 9.11 -17.87
CA ALA A 294 -8.47 7.69 -18.06
C ALA A 294 -9.79 6.92 -18.18
N GLY A 295 -10.76 7.20 -17.31
CA GLY A 295 -12.08 6.56 -17.36
C GLY A 295 -12.85 6.87 -18.64
N LEU A 296 -12.81 8.10 -19.12
CA LEU A 296 -13.42 8.49 -20.40
C LEU A 296 -12.75 7.78 -21.58
N LEU A 297 -11.41 7.68 -21.59
CA LEU A 297 -10.67 6.92 -22.59
C LEU A 297 -11.08 5.44 -22.60
N LEU A 298 -11.18 4.80 -21.43
CA LEU A 298 -11.64 3.41 -21.34
C LEU A 298 -13.06 3.24 -21.87
N ASN A 299 -13.96 4.19 -21.61
CA ASN A 299 -15.32 4.18 -22.16
C ASN A 299 -15.33 4.34 -23.69
N GLU A 300 -14.44 5.18 -24.21
CA GLU A 300 -14.28 5.37 -25.67
C GLU A 300 -13.75 4.09 -26.36
N LEU A 301 -12.78 3.40 -25.76
CA LEU A 301 -12.27 2.14 -26.28
C LEU A 301 -13.38 1.07 -26.39
N VAL A 302 -14.27 1.02 -25.39
CA VAL A 302 -15.46 0.15 -25.43
C VAL A 302 -16.40 0.58 -26.55
N ALA A 303 -16.70 1.87 -26.68
CA ALA A 303 -17.59 2.41 -27.70
C ALA A 303 -17.10 2.12 -29.13
N ARG A 304 -15.79 2.15 -29.35
CA ARG A 304 -15.17 1.85 -30.65
C ARG A 304 -15.01 0.35 -30.93
N GLY A 305 -15.21 -0.50 -29.93
CA GLY A 305 -14.97 -1.95 -30.06
C GLY A 305 -13.47 -2.34 -30.06
N ASP A 306 -12.61 -1.46 -29.57
CA ASP A 306 -11.17 -1.74 -29.41
C ASP A 306 -10.91 -2.76 -28.29
N VAL A 307 -11.83 -2.90 -27.37
CA VAL A 307 -11.91 -3.94 -26.35
C VAL A 307 -13.21 -4.75 -26.48
N LYS A 308 -13.20 -6.00 -26.08
CA LYS A 308 -14.24 -6.99 -26.42
C LYS A 308 -15.49 -6.90 -25.54
N ALA A 309 -15.40 -6.24 -24.37
CA ALA A 309 -16.47 -6.15 -23.40
C ALA A 309 -16.34 -4.87 -22.56
N PRO A 310 -17.36 -4.49 -21.78
CA PRO A 310 -17.26 -3.39 -20.85
C PRO A 310 -16.05 -3.51 -19.90
N ILE A 311 -15.53 -2.36 -19.48
CA ILE A 311 -14.46 -2.25 -18.49
C ILE A 311 -15.06 -1.80 -17.17
N VAL A 312 -14.79 -2.53 -16.10
CA VAL A 312 -15.16 -2.13 -14.74
C VAL A 312 -14.03 -1.32 -14.16
N ILE A 313 -14.32 -0.09 -13.75
CA ILE A 313 -13.37 0.84 -13.16
C ILE A 313 -13.69 0.99 -11.68
N GLY A 314 -12.66 0.96 -10.85
CA GLY A 314 -12.75 1.20 -9.42
C GLY A 314 -11.44 1.75 -8.87
N ARG A 315 -11.33 1.77 -7.57
CA ARG A 315 -10.07 2.12 -6.90
C ARG A 315 -9.93 1.30 -5.62
N ASP A 316 -8.77 1.36 -4.98
CA ASP A 316 -8.62 0.79 -3.66
C ASP A 316 -9.51 1.55 -2.64
N HIS A 317 -10.20 0.81 -1.79
CA HIS A 317 -11.04 1.40 -0.74
C HIS A 317 -10.22 2.12 0.35
N LEU A 318 -8.88 1.95 0.35
CA LEU A 318 -7.92 2.66 1.19
C LEU A 318 -7.33 3.90 0.50
N ASP A 319 -8.10 4.56 -0.37
CA ASP A 319 -7.70 5.75 -1.12
C ASP A 319 -7.77 7.03 -0.28
N ALA A 320 -7.19 8.10 -0.78
CA ALA A 320 -6.96 9.37 -0.10
C ALA A 320 -8.20 9.97 0.61
N GLY A 321 -9.38 9.87 0.01
CA GLY A 321 -10.62 10.46 0.53
C GLY A 321 -11.61 9.46 1.13
N SER A 322 -11.32 8.16 1.13
CA SER A 322 -12.31 7.12 1.35
C SER A 322 -12.13 6.29 2.61
N VAL A 323 -11.18 6.64 3.47
CA VAL A 323 -10.78 5.81 4.60
C VAL A 323 -10.59 6.63 5.87
N ALA A 324 -10.90 6.02 7.01
CA ALA A 324 -10.39 6.39 8.33
C ALA A 324 -9.68 5.16 8.89
N SER A 325 -8.37 5.23 9.07
CA SER A 325 -7.52 4.13 9.53
C SER A 325 -6.31 4.73 10.30
N PRO A 326 -6.46 4.97 11.62
CA PRO A 326 -5.55 5.80 12.40
C PRO A 326 -4.11 5.26 12.50
N ASN A 327 -3.92 3.95 12.35
CA ASN A 327 -2.59 3.34 12.40
C ASN A 327 -2.02 3.03 11.00
N ARG A 328 -2.59 3.59 9.94
CA ARG A 328 -2.18 3.30 8.57
C ARG A 328 -2.40 4.50 7.62
N GLU A 329 -3.49 4.52 6.83
CA GLU A 329 -3.70 5.51 5.78
C GLU A 329 -3.94 6.92 6.32
N THR A 330 -4.52 7.04 7.50
CA THR A 330 -4.77 8.34 8.16
C THR A 330 -3.90 8.58 9.39
N GLU A 331 -2.82 7.80 9.54
CA GLU A 331 -1.85 8.01 10.62
C GLU A 331 -1.23 9.41 10.56
N GLY A 332 -1.26 10.12 11.67
CA GLY A 332 -0.61 11.42 11.83
C GLY A 332 -1.22 12.52 10.96
N MET A 333 -2.55 12.57 10.80
CA MET A 333 -3.21 13.72 10.18
C MET A 333 -2.92 15.00 10.96
N ARG A 334 -2.60 16.10 10.27
CA ARG A 334 -2.17 17.36 10.90
C ARG A 334 -3.18 17.97 11.84
N ASP A 335 -4.46 17.74 11.60
CA ASP A 335 -5.59 18.22 12.38
C ASP A 335 -6.08 17.23 13.44
N GLY A 336 -5.41 16.07 13.58
CA GLY A 336 -5.82 15.01 14.50
C GLY A 336 -7.05 14.21 14.04
N SER A 337 -7.46 14.33 12.78
CA SER A 337 -8.65 13.65 12.22
C SER A 337 -8.38 12.19 11.81
N ASP A 338 -7.37 11.55 12.36
CA ASP A 338 -6.92 10.19 12.03
C ASP A 338 -8.07 9.16 12.05
N ALA A 339 -8.96 9.27 13.03
CA ALA A 339 -10.05 8.33 13.28
C ALA A 339 -11.45 8.88 12.94
N ILE A 340 -11.54 10.02 12.23
CA ILE A 340 -12.83 10.63 11.90
C ILE A 340 -13.51 9.86 10.77
N ALA A 341 -14.64 9.24 11.09
CA ALA A 341 -15.39 8.40 10.16
C ALA A 341 -16.20 9.20 9.12
N ASP A 342 -16.40 10.49 9.31
CA ASP A 342 -17.18 11.35 8.42
C ASP A 342 -16.64 11.34 6.99
N TRP A 343 -15.32 11.34 6.81
CA TRP A 343 -14.68 11.36 5.49
C TRP A 343 -15.05 10.15 4.61
N PRO A 344 -14.90 8.88 5.05
CA PRO A 344 -15.35 7.75 4.24
C PRO A 344 -16.87 7.72 4.04
N LEU A 345 -17.67 8.18 5.02
CA LEU A 345 -19.13 8.26 4.87
C LEU A 345 -19.51 9.29 3.80
N LEU A 346 -18.95 10.49 3.85
CA LEU A 346 -19.15 11.53 2.82
C LEU A 346 -18.66 11.07 1.45
N ASN A 347 -17.53 10.36 1.40
CA ASN A 347 -17.01 9.78 0.15
C ASN A 347 -18.02 8.79 -0.47
N ALA A 348 -18.58 7.90 0.32
CA ALA A 348 -19.60 6.98 -0.17
C ALA A 348 -20.84 7.71 -0.69
N LEU A 349 -21.31 8.72 0.03
CA LEU A 349 -22.49 9.51 -0.37
C LEU A 349 -22.24 10.29 -1.67
N ILE A 350 -21.09 10.95 -1.83
CA ILE A 350 -20.78 11.70 -3.05
C ILE A 350 -20.65 10.76 -4.26
N ASN A 351 -20.08 9.58 -4.09
CA ASN A 351 -19.99 8.58 -5.16
C ASN A 351 -21.37 8.05 -5.54
N ALA A 352 -22.25 7.80 -4.58
CA ALA A 352 -23.63 7.34 -4.83
C ALA A 352 -24.43 8.41 -5.59
N VAL A 353 -24.40 9.67 -5.13
CA VAL A 353 -25.08 10.80 -5.81
C VAL A 353 -24.44 11.08 -7.17
N GLY A 354 -23.13 10.89 -7.30
CA GLY A 354 -22.38 11.04 -8.54
C GLY A 354 -22.79 10.05 -9.63
N GLY A 355 -23.43 8.93 -9.26
CA GLY A 355 -23.89 7.91 -10.18
C GLY A 355 -22.92 6.75 -10.37
N ALA A 356 -22.10 6.44 -9.36
CA ALA A 356 -21.33 5.22 -9.33
C ALA A 356 -22.25 4.00 -9.48
N THR A 357 -21.79 2.98 -10.19
CA THR A 357 -22.57 1.77 -10.42
C THR A 357 -22.79 0.97 -9.14
N TRP A 358 -21.80 1.05 -8.25
CA TRP A 358 -21.80 0.35 -6.97
C TRP A 358 -20.98 1.13 -5.93
N VAL A 359 -21.48 1.23 -4.72
CA VAL A 359 -20.83 1.90 -3.58
C VAL A 359 -20.95 1.00 -2.35
N SER A 360 -19.92 0.98 -1.53
CA SER A 360 -19.91 0.23 -0.27
C SER A 360 -19.35 1.07 0.88
N ILE A 361 -19.78 0.70 2.08
CA ILE A 361 -19.17 1.13 3.35
C ILE A 361 -18.95 -0.12 4.18
N HIS A 362 -17.75 -0.29 4.73
CA HIS A 362 -17.47 -1.44 5.57
C HIS A 362 -16.26 -1.20 6.50
N HIS A 363 -16.16 -1.99 7.55
CA HIS A 363 -14.94 -2.09 8.32
C HIS A 363 -13.83 -2.71 7.46
N GLY A 364 -12.59 -2.34 7.72
CA GLY A 364 -11.45 -3.03 7.16
C GLY A 364 -11.34 -4.48 7.60
N GLY A 365 -10.73 -5.31 6.75
CA GLY A 365 -10.23 -6.62 7.14
C GLY A 365 -8.83 -6.53 7.75
N GLY A 366 -8.35 -7.60 8.39
CA GLY A 366 -6.99 -7.65 8.94
C GLY A 366 -6.71 -6.52 9.92
N VAL A 367 -5.74 -5.69 9.61
CA VAL A 367 -5.30 -4.55 10.45
C VAL A 367 -6.42 -3.58 10.79
N GLY A 368 -7.35 -3.38 9.86
CA GLY A 368 -8.46 -2.44 10.04
C GLY A 368 -9.60 -2.91 10.92
N ILE A 369 -9.65 -4.18 11.33
CA ILE A 369 -10.77 -4.71 12.12
C ILE A 369 -10.91 -3.95 13.43
N GLY A 370 -12.06 -3.30 13.63
CA GLY A 370 -12.37 -2.51 14.80
C GLY A 370 -11.72 -1.13 14.87
N TYR A 371 -10.79 -0.81 13.96
CA TYR A 371 -10.02 0.44 13.96
C TYR A 371 -10.18 1.28 12.69
N SER A 372 -10.82 0.78 11.65
CA SER A 372 -10.97 1.51 10.40
C SER A 372 -12.35 1.34 9.77
N ILE A 373 -12.72 2.33 8.96
CA ILE A 373 -13.90 2.32 8.11
C ILE A 373 -13.50 2.78 6.71
N HIS A 374 -14.07 2.16 5.69
CA HIS A 374 -13.72 2.40 4.29
C HIS A 374 -14.97 2.59 3.43
N ALA A 375 -14.83 3.37 2.36
CA ALA A 375 -15.79 3.45 1.27
C ALA A 375 -15.19 2.92 -0.02
N GLY A 376 -15.88 1.99 -0.68
CA GLY A 376 -15.55 1.49 -2.01
C GLY A 376 -16.46 2.10 -3.07
N GLN A 377 -15.96 2.24 -4.31
CA GLN A 377 -16.78 2.61 -5.46
C GLN A 377 -16.34 1.87 -6.72
N VAL A 378 -17.31 1.58 -7.58
CA VAL A 378 -17.13 0.98 -8.89
C VAL A 378 -18.02 1.69 -9.90
N ILE A 379 -17.49 1.93 -11.10
CA ILE A 379 -18.24 2.46 -12.23
C ILE A 379 -17.93 1.64 -13.49
N VAL A 380 -18.94 1.38 -14.32
CA VAL A 380 -18.80 0.59 -15.53
C VAL A 380 -18.69 1.52 -16.74
N ALA A 381 -17.62 1.32 -17.51
CA ALA A 381 -17.44 1.89 -18.83
C ALA A 381 -18.04 0.91 -19.85
N ASP A 382 -19.25 1.20 -20.34
CA ASP A 382 -20.00 0.36 -21.28
C ASP A 382 -20.08 0.94 -22.70
N GLY A 383 -19.35 2.02 -22.96
CA GLY A 383 -19.28 2.69 -24.25
C GLY A 383 -20.41 3.71 -24.49
N THR A 384 -21.36 3.86 -23.56
CA THR A 384 -22.48 4.78 -23.75
C THR A 384 -22.15 6.22 -23.32
N PRO A 385 -22.84 7.25 -23.92
CA PRO A 385 -22.72 8.64 -23.47
C PRO A 385 -23.18 8.82 -22.00
N GLU A 386 -24.10 8.00 -21.53
CA GLU A 386 -24.57 8.03 -20.15
C GLU A 386 -23.47 7.56 -19.17
N ALA A 387 -22.76 6.48 -19.53
CA ALA A 387 -21.60 6.03 -18.77
C ALA A 387 -20.52 7.12 -18.72
N ALA A 388 -20.24 7.77 -19.86
CA ALA A 388 -19.25 8.85 -19.92
C ALA A 388 -19.57 10.00 -18.92
N ARG A 389 -20.82 10.46 -18.87
CA ARG A 389 -21.22 11.53 -17.91
C ARG A 389 -21.03 11.12 -16.45
N ARG A 390 -21.38 9.87 -16.11
CA ARG A 390 -21.21 9.33 -14.76
C ARG A 390 -19.74 9.12 -14.41
N ILE A 391 -18.96 8.59 -15.33
CA ILE A 391 -17.52 8.38 -15.19
C ILE A 391 -16.81 9.70 -14.90
N GLU A 392 -17.07 10.74 -15.72
CA GLU A 392 -16.48 12.06 -15.52
C GLU A 392 -16.79 12.61 -14.13
N ARG A 393 -18.06 12.57 -13.71
CA ARG A 393 -18.49 13.08 -12.42
C ARG A 393 -17.85 12.31 -11.25
N VAL A 394 -18.00 10.98 -11.23
CA VAL A 394 -17.52 10.14 -10.13
C VAL A 394 -15.99 10.20 -10.04
N LEU A 395 -15.28 10.05 -11.15
CA LEU A 395 -13.81 10.04 -11.16
C LEU A 395 -13.18 11.43 -11.03
N THR A 396 -13.99 12.49 -10.99
CA THR A 396 -13.58 13.84 -10.56
C THR A 396 -13.81 14.04 -9.07
N THR A 397 -15.02 13.75 -8.58
CA THR A 397 -15.39 14.04 -7.19
C THR A 397 -14.73 13.09 -6.19
N ASP A 398 -14.56 11.83 -6.53
CA ASP A 398 -13.93 10.83 -5.66
C ASP A 398 -12.47 11.19 -5.27
N PRO A 399 -11.53 11.40 -6.21
CA PRO A 399 -10.19 11.87 -5.86
C PRO A 399 -10.19 13.32 -5.33
N GLY A 400 -11.17 14.16 -5.73
CA GLY A 400 -11.37 15.50 -5.20
C GLY A 400 -11.59 15.52 -3.70
N MET A 401 -12.33 14.56 -3.16
CA MET A 401 -12.49 14.38 -1.71
C MET A 401 -11.15 14.21 -0.99
N GLY A 402 -10.20 13.50 -1.60
CA GLY A 402 -8.85 13.34 -1.04
C GLY A 402 -8.12 14.68 -0.95
N VAL A 403 -8.20 15.49 -2.00
CA VAL A 403 -7.59 16.84 -2.00
C VAL A 403 -8.25 17.74 -0.96
N VAL A 404 -9.59 17.80 -0.94
CA VAL A 404 -10.35 18.62 0.01
C VAL A 404 -10.03 18.23 1.46
N ARG A 405 -10.05 16.95 1.78
CA ARG A 405 -9.72 16.45 3.12
C ARG A 405 -8.34 16.89 3.59
N HIS A 406 -7.31 16.75 2.74
CA HIS A 406 -5.96 17.12 3.09
C HIS A 406 -5.76 18.64 3.14
N ALA A 407 -6.46 19.40 2.29
CA ALA A 407 -6.46 20.86 2.35
C ALA A 407 -7.12 21.37 3.64
N ASP A 408 -8.27 20.78 4.03
CA ASP A 408 -8.97 21.07 5.28
C ASP A 408 -8.10 20.78 6.50
N ALA A 409 -7.36 19.65 6.47
CA ALA A 409 -6.39 19.29 7.52
C ALA A 409 -5.13 20.21 7.53
N GLY A 410 -5.02 21.18 6.64
CA GLY A 410 -3.95 22.17 6.63
C GLY A 410 -2.65 21.71 5.96
N TYR A 411 -2.69 20.73 5.05
CA TYR A 411 -1.52 20.35 4.25
C TYR A 411 -1.26 21.40 3.13
N PRO A 412 -0.11 22.12 3.17
CA PRO A 412 0.19 23.16 2.18
C PRO A 412 0.19 22.64 0.73
N GLU A 413 0.64 21.41 0.54
CA GLU A 413 0.68 20.76 -0.77
C GLU A 413 -0.73 20.56 -1.34
N ALA A 414 -1.69 20.16 -0.53
CA ALA A 414 -3.09 19.99 -0.93
C ALA A 414 -3.76 21.34 -1.22
N ILE A 415 -3.50 22.35 -0.39
CA ILE A 415 -3.98 23.72 -0.59
C ILE A 415 -3.45 24.28 -1.92
N ALA A 416 -2.15 24.16 -2.15
CA ALA A 416 -1.53 24.63 -3.40
C ALA A 416 -2.06 23.86 -4.62
N PHE A 417 -2.27 22.54 -4.47
CA PHE A 417 -2.85 21.70 -5.52
C PHE A 417 -4.29 22.14 -5.84
N ALA A 418 -5.15 22.29 -4.82
CA ALA A 418 -6.54 22.72 -4.99
C ALA A 418 -6.64 24.03 -5.75
N ARG A 419 -5.82 25.01 -5.38
CA ARG A 419 -5.78 26.34 -6.07
C ARG A 419 -5.38 26.21 -7.54
N ARG A 420 -4.33 25.46 -7.84
CA ARG A 420 -3.87 25.28 -9.23
C ARG A 420 -4.90 24.59 -10.12
N HIS A 421 -5.74 23.73 -9.54
CA HIS A 421 -6.73 22.94 -10.26
C HIS A 421 -8.16 23.50 -10.16
N GLY A 422 -8.34 24.69 -9.57
CA GLY A 422 -9.63 25.35 -9.46
C GLY A 422 -10.63 24.59 -8.59
N ILE A 423 -10.14 23.82 -7.61
CA ILE A 423 -11.01 23.19 -6.61
C ILE A 423 -11.42 24.25 -5.61
N ASP A 424 -12.71 24.59 -5.62
CA ASP A 424 -13.27 25.59 -4.71
C ASP A 424 -13.43 25.02 -3.32
N ILE A 425 -12.73 25.60 -2.35
CA ILE A 425 -12.79 25.26 -0.93
C ILE A 425 -13.04 26.57 -0.18
N PRO A 426 -14.31 26.96 0.05
CA PRO A 426 -14.66 28.29 0.56
C PRO A 426 -14.07 28.63 1.92
N MET A 427 -13.74 27.63 2.75
CA MET A 427 -13.18 27.82 4.09
C MET A 427 -11.67 28.05 4.09
N LEU A 428 -10.98 27.85 2.97
CA LEU A 428 -9.56 28.16 2.89
C LEU A 428 -9.35 29.68 2.77
N PRO A 429 -8.41 30.26 3.55
CA PRO A 429 -8.13 31.70 3.44
C PRO A 429 -7.67 32.05 2.04
N ASN A 430 -8.29 33.08 1.45
CA ASN A 430 -7.82 33.71 0.20
C ASN A 430 -6.45 34.35 0.43
N HIS A 431 -5.58 34.29 -0.55
CA HIS A 431 -4.18 34.75 -0.46
C HIS A 431 -3.97 36.27 -0.24
N ASP A 432 -5.02 37.08 -0.16
CA ASP A 432 -4.92 38.52 0.02
C ASP A 432 -5.03 38.99 1.49
N ILE A 433 -5.03 38.08 2.44
CA ILE A 433 -4.85 38.45 3.85
C ILE A 433 -3.35 38.34 4.16
N THR A 434 -2.61 39.34 3.72
CA THR A 434 -1.34 39.69 4.36
C THR A 434 -1.58 39.87 5.86
N GLU A 435 -0.85 39.07 6.62
CA GLU A 435 -0.47 39.22 8.01
C GLU A 435 -1.37 40.04 8.96
N THR A 436 -1.47 39.45 10.16
CA THR A 436 -1.95 40.06 11.41
C THR A 436 -3.40 39.82 11.78
N HIS A 437 -3.62 38.71 12.46
CA HIS A 437 -4.29 38.74 13.77
C HIS A 437 -3.93 37.46 14.54
N VAL A 438 -2.79 37.51 15.20
CA VAL A 438 -2.57 36.73 16.40
C VAL A 438 -3.59 37.24 17.40
N LEU A 439 -4.65 36.49 17.63
CA LEU A 439 -5.50 36.70 18.79
C LEU A 439 -4.66 36.30 20.01
N SER A 440 -4.10 37.28 20.67
CA SER A 440 -3.64 37.16 22.06
C SER A 440 -4.88 36.85 22.90
N HIS A 441 -4.99 35.63 23.37
CA HIS A 441 -5.81 35.33 24.54
C HIS A 441 -4.98 35.64 25.79
N ASP A 442 -5.01 36.91 26.19
CA ASP A 442 -4.82 37.31 27.58
C ASP A 442 -6.22 37.64 28.13
N GLU A 443 -6.76 36.70 28.92
CA GLU A 443 -7.47 36.89 30.19
C GLU A 443 -8.01 35.56 30.69
#